data_25458770945a11e158410c64b9155465
#
_entry.id   25458770945a11e158410c64b9155465
#
_cell.length_a   1.000
_cell.length_b   1.000
_cell.length_c   1.000
_cell.angle_alpha   90.00
_cell.angle_beta   90.00
_cell.angle_gamma   90.00
#
_symmetry.space_group_name_H-M   'P 1'
#
loop_
_entity.id
_entity.type
_entity.pdbx_description
1 polymer ?
#
loop_
_entity_poly.entity_id
_entity_poly.type
_entity_poly.pdbx_seq_one_letter_code
_entity_poly.pdbx_strand_id
1 'polypeptide(L)'
;MKKLNFEAPINSLSFGNVSVNFLRVLKQEEIDISLHPIGDQGDFSAFNTIDNDFKQWTSSIAAQRLAKLDKTTPTLKLWHLNGSEKTLGQNQYLYTFYELDSPTVEEVNIVKMQKHVFFSSTEAANTFKQKGCTNVSVVPLGFDPDFKELPKEFDKETIHFGLIGKFERRKNTQALIQLWLNKYGNNPKYQLSCLVNNSFLNQEQMQQAVNSSTMNNHWNNINFLPPLKTNEEVNILMN
;
A
#
# COMPACT_ATOMS: atom_id res chain seq x y z
N MET A 1 -29.05 -0.28 12.35
CA MET A 1 -27.80 0.27 11.80
C MET A 1 -26.74 -0.83 11.86
N LYS A 2 -26.00 -1.06 10.76
CA LYS A 2 -24.92 -2.07 10.73
C LYS A 2 -23.75 -1.52 11.55
N LYS A 3 -23.13 -2.37 12.38
CA LYS A 3 -21.98 -2.00 13.23
C LYS A 3 -20.72 -2.75 12.81
N LEU A 4 -19.56 -2.10 12.97
CA LEU A 4 -18.26 -2.67 12.64
C LEU A 4 -17.18 -2.14 13.60
N ASN A 5 -16.38 -3.04 14.17
CA ASN A 5 -15.09 -2.66 14.72
C ASN A 5 -14.08 -2.68 13.56
N PHE A 6 -13.41 -1.58 13.30
CA PHE A 6 -12.42 -1.47 12.23
C PHE A 6 -11.05 -1.20 12.81
N GLU A 7 -10.12 -2.13 12.63
CA GLU A 7 -8.74 -2.05 13.13
C GLU A 7 -7.78 -1.95 11.95
N ALA A 8 -7.17 -0.78 11.75
CA ALA A 8 -6.36 -0.52 10.57
C ALA A 8 -5.40 0.65 10.76
N PRO A 9 -4.26 0.70 10.06
CA PRO A 9 -3.40 1.88 10.03
C PRO A 9 -4.08 3.02 9.25
N ILE A 10 -3.81 4.26 9.66
CA ILE A 10 -4.25 5.46 8.94
C ILE A 10 -3.00 6.29 8.62
N ASN A 11 -2.41 6.05 7.47
CA ASN A 11 -1.18 6.73 7.04
C ASN A 11 -1.02 6.68 5.51
N SER A 12 0.05 7.29 5.01
CA SER A 12 0.38 7.36 3.59
C SER A 12 0.99 6.07 3.01
N LEU A 13 1.19 5.02 3.81
CA LEU A 13 1.76 3.75 3.35
C LEU A 13 0.68 2.82 2.79
N SER A 14 1.08 1.71 2.15
CA SER A 14 0.18 0.83 1.38
C SER A 14 -1.09 0.39 2.13
N PHE A 15 -0.96 -0.14 3.35
CA PHE A 15 -2.13 -0.50 4.16
C PHE A 15 -2.96 0.72 4.55
N GLY A 16 -2.31 1.84 4.86
CA GLY A 16 -2.99 3.08 5.21
C GLY A 16 -3.80 3.66 4.04
N ASN A 17 -3.27 3.61 2.82
CA ASN A 17 -4.00 4.01 1.61
C ASN A 17 -5.29 3.18 1.44
N VAL A 18 -5.20 1.88 1.62
CA VAL A 18 -6.37 0.99 1.53
C VAL A 18 -7.35 1.27 2.65
N SER A 19 -6.88 1.48 3.89
CA SER A 19 -7.73 1.82 5.05
C SER A 19 -8.53 3.09 4.85
N VAL A 20 -7.89 4.12 4.31
CA VAL A 20 -8.56 5.41 4.03
C VAL A 20 -9.66 5.23 3.00
N ASN A 21 -9.42 4.45 1.96
CA ASN A 21 -10.45 4.15 0.95
C ASN A 21 -11.58 3.29 1.52
N PHE A 22 -11.31 2.33 2.41
CA PHE A 22 -12.34 1.63 3.17
C PHE A 22 -13.18 2.60 4.00
N LEU A 23 -12.55 3.52 4.74
CA LEU A 23 -13.26 4.52 5.55
C LEU A 23 -14.15 5.43 4.71
N ARG A 24 -13.71 5.82 3.49
CA ARG A 24 -14.57 6.58 2.55
C ARG A 24 -15.88 5.85 2.26
N VAL A 25 -15.78 4.57 1.90
CA VAL A 25 -16.96 3.75 1.60
C VAL A 25 -17.79 3.50 2.84
N LEU A 26 -17.18 3.16 3.98
CA LEU A 26 -17.90 2.90 5.23
C LEU A 26 -18.65 4.14 5.74
N LYS A 27 -18.11 5.35 5.54
CA LYS A 27 -18.81 6.61 5.82
C LYS A 27 -20.01 6.80 4.89
N GLN A 28 -19.81 6.57 3.60
CA GLN A 28 -20.85 6.70 2.57
C GLN A 28 -22.02 5.72 2.80
N GLU A 29 -21.72 4.49 3.24
CA GLU A 29 -22.70 3.46 3.55
C GLU A 29 -23.30 3.60 4.97
N GLU A 30 -23.02 4.67 5.68
CA GLU A 30 -23.54 4.99 7.02
C GLU A 30 -23.36 3.86 8.03
N ILE A 31 -22.22 3.15 7.98
CA ILE A 31 -21.88 2.10 8.93
C ILE A 31 -21.46 2.73 10.26
N ASP A 32 -22.02 2.27 11.38
CA ASP A 32 -21.59 2.68 12.72
C ASP A 32 -20.26 2.01 13.07
N ILE A 33 -19.18 2.79 13.11
CA ILE A 33 -17.80 2.29 13.22
C ILE A 33 -17.25 2.60 14.59
N SER A 34 -16.59 1.60 15.19
CA SER A 34 -15.59 1.77 16.24
C SER A 34 -14.22 1.64 15.60
N LEU A 35 -13.52 2.76 15.34
CA LEU A 35 -12.21 2.78 14.67
C LEU A 35 -11.07 2.62 15.67
N HIS A 36 -10.26 1.59 15.48
CA HIS A 36 -9.07 1.28 16.27
C HIS A 36 -7.81 1.44 15.40
N PRO A 37 -7.18 2.62 15.40
CA PRO A 37 -5.97 2.84 14.61
C PRO A 37 -4.82 1.91 15.05
N ILE A 38 -4.14 1.30 14.09
CA ILE A 38 -2.89 0.56 14.30
C ILE A 38 -1.74 1.55 14.11
N GLY A 39 -0.89 1.71 15.13
CA GLY A 39 0.18 2.70 15.17
C GLY A 39 -0.27 4.02 15.77
N ASP A 40 0.43 5.10 15.40
CA ASP A 40 0.21 6.44 15.93
C ASP A 40 -1.01 7.17 15.33
N GLN A 41 -1.08 8.48 15.51
CA GLN A 41 -2.17 9.32 15.04
C GLN A 41 -2.34 9.23 13.52
N GLY A 42 -3.60 9.34 13.07
CA GLY A 42 -3.93 9.27 11.65
C GLY A 42 -3.22 10.34 10.82
N ASP A 43 -2.54 9.92 9.76
CA ASP A 43 -1.87 10.77 8.79
C ASP A 43 -2.60 10.72 7.44
N PHE A 44 -3.16 11.86 7.05
CA PHE A 44 -3.85 12.05 5.78
C PHE A 44 -3.06 12.90 4.78
N SER A 45 -1.78 13.11 5.02
CA SER A 45 -0.94 14.02 4.22
C SER A 45 -0.83 13.63 2.74
N ALA A 46 -0.95 12.33 2.44
CA ALA A 46 -0.92 11.83 1.06
C ALA A 46 -2.20 12.06 0.26
N PHE A 47 -3.31 12.45 0.92
CA PHE A 47 -4.65 12.48 0.31
C PHE A 47 -5.16 13.92 0.14
N ASN A 48 -4.97 14.50 -1.04
CA ASN A 48 -5.40 15.87 -1.32
C ASN A 48 -6.93 16.03 -1.39
N THR A 49 -7.64 14.95 -1.68
CA THR A 49 -9.12 14.95 -1.83
C THR A 49 -9.87 14.74 -0.51
N ILE A 50 -9.15 14.54 0.61
CA ILE A 50 -9.76 14.38 1.93
C ILE A 50 -10.00 15.74 2.56
N ASP A 51 -11.28 16.06 2.76
CA ASP A 51 -11.73 17.29 3.39
C ASP A 51 -11.65 17.26 4.93
N ASN A 52 -11.91 18.40 5.54
CA ASN A 52 -11.88 18.53 6.99
C ASN A 52 -13.03 17.78 7.67
N ASP A 53 -14.19 17.64 7.02
CA ASP A 53 -15.32 16.89 7.57
C ASP A 53 -14.97 15.40 7.72
N PHE A 54 -14.32 14.82 6.72
CA PHE A 54 -13.86 13.44 6.80
C PHE A 54 -12.79 13.24 7.90
N LYS A 55 -11.83 14.18 8.03
CA LYS A 55 -10.80 14.13 9.09
C LYS A 55 -11.42 14.22 10.48
N GLN A 56 -12.38 15.13 10.67
CA GLN A 56 -13.10 15.29 11.95
C GLN A 56 -13.93 14.06 12.27
N TRP A 57 -14.66 13.53 11.30
CA TRP A 57 -15.42 12.28 11.47
C TRP A 57 -14.52 11.12 11.85
N THR A 58 -13.40 10.90 11.16
CA THR A 58 -12.43 9.84 11.46
C THR A 58 -11.86 9.99 12.87
N SER A 59 -11.49 11.22 13.26
CA SER A 59 -11.00 11.51 14.61
C SER A 59 -12.07 11.23 15.68
N SER A 60 -13.32 11.57 15.41
CA SER A 60 -14.43 11.34 16.33
C SER A 60 -14.69 9.85 16.57
N ILE A 61 -14.76 9.03 15.50
CA ILE A 61 -14.99 7.58 15.63
C ILE A 61 -13.82 6.87 16.29
N ALA A 62 -12.58 7.38 16.12
CA ALA A 62 -11.39 6.88 16.81
C ALA A 62 -11.38 7.27 18.30
N ALA A 63 -11.76 8.50 18.64
CA ALA A 63 -11.86 8.96 20.03
C ALA A 63 -12.90 8.17 20.83
N GLN A 64 -14.02 7.82 20.22
CA GLN A 64 -15.10 7.07 20.83
C GLN A 64 -14.89 5.56 20.86
N ARG A 65 -13.77 5.04 20.33
CA ARG A 65 -13.55 3.61 20.08
C ARG A 65 -13.79 2.71 21.30
N LEU A 66 -13.32 3.12 22.46
CA LEU A 66 -13.47 2.29 23.68
C LEU A 66 -14.92 2.27 24.18
N ALA A 67 -15.63 3.39 24.08
CA ALA A 67 -17.05 3.46 24.45
C ALA A 67 -17.97 2.70 23.49
N LYS A 68 -17.57 2.58 22.22
CA LYS A 68 -18.32 1.88 21.18
C LYS A 68 -17.92 0.43 21.00
N LEU A 69 -16.79 0.00 21.56
CA LEU A 69 -16.29 -1.37 21.40
C LEU A 69 -17.28 -2.39 21.98
N ASP A 70 -17.84 -3.18 21.07
CA ASP A 70 -18.60 -4.38 21.42
C ASP A 70 -17.87 -5.59 20.86
N LYS A 71 -17.46 -6.50 21.74
CA LYS A 71 -16.70 -7.71 21.37
C LYS A 71 -17.48 -8.70 20.54
N THR A 72 -18.81 -8.61 20.50
CA THR A 72 -19.70 -9.44 19.66
C THR A 72 -19.88 -8.88 18.25
N THR A 73 -19.66 -7.57 18.09
CA THR A 73 -19.65 -6.90 16.79
C THR A 73 -18.51 -7.44 15.91
N PRO A 74 -18.76 -7.72 14.62
CA PRO A 74 -17.70 -8.13 13.70
C PRO A 74 -16.54 -7.14 13.70
N THR A 75 -15.32 -7.65 13.73
CA THR A 75 -14.10 -6.85 13.61
C THR A 75 -13.46 -7.11 12.25
N LEU A 76 -13.32 -6.08 11.43
CA LEU A 76 -12.46 -6.10 10.24
C LEU A 76 -11.10 -5.54 10.62
N LYS A 77 -10.08 -6.37 10.52
CA LYS A 77 -8.68 -5.95 10.69
C LYS A 77 -8.00 -5.88 9.32
N LEU A 78 -7.38 -4.76 9.03
CA LEU A 78 -6.56 -4.57 7.84
C LEU A 78 -5.09 -4.48 8.28
N TRP A 79 -4.37 -5.58 8.20
CA TRP A 79 -2.99 -5.67 8.68
C TRP A 79 -2.24 -6.88 8.09
N HIS A 80 -0.96 -6.97 8.40
CA HIS A 80 -0.15 -8.15 8.14
C HIS A 80 -0.68 -9.38 8.91
N LEU A 81 -0.33 -10.59 8.46
CA LEU A 81 -0.64 -11.81 9.22
C LEU A 81 -0.03 -11.74 10.63
N ASN A 82 1.27 -11.45 10.71
CA ASN A 82 1.96 -11.27 12.00
C ASN A 82 1.38 -10.07 12.75
N GLY A 83 0.94 -10.30 13.98
CA GLY A 83 0.21 -9.34 14.82
C GLY A 83 -1.31 -9.44 14.68
N SER A 84 -1.84 -10.28 13.76
CA SER A 84 -3.28 -10.50 13.62
C SER A 84 -3.83 -11.61 14.51
N GLU A 85 -3.00 -12.29 15.26
CA GLU A 85 -3.38 -13.14 16.38
C GLU A 85 -4.00 -12.35 17.55
N LYS A 86 -3.70 -11.06 17.67
CA LYS A 86 -4.32 -10.15 18.65
C LYS A 86 -5.65 -9.66 18.11
N THR A 87 -6.74 -9.97 18.80
CA THR A 87 -8.09 -9.63 18.38
C THR A 87 -8.78 -8.66 19.32
N LEU A 88 -9.57 -7.73 18.77
CA LEU A 88 -10.43 -6.83 19.57
C LEU A 88 -11.73 -7.48 19.99
N GLY A 89 -12.24 -8.42 19.20
CA GLY A 89 -13.53 -9.07 19.40
C GLY A 89 -13.50 -10.57 19.10
N GLN A 90 -14.65 -11.21 19.26
CA GLN A 90 -14.81 -12.66 19.09
C GLN A 90 -14.81 -13.09 17.61
N ASN A 91 -15.21 -12.20 16.70
CA ASN A 91 -15.36 -12.48 15.27
C ASN A 91 -14.45 -11.56 14.48
N GLN A 92 -13.17 -11.91 14.35
CA GLN A 92 -12.22 -11.17 13.54
C GLN A 92 -12.19 -11.68 12.11
N TYR A 93 -12.37 -10.77 11.18
CA TYR A 93 -12.13 -10.90 9.75
C TYR A 93 -10.85 -10.15 9.43
N LEU A 94 -9.95 -10.78 8.70
CA LEU A 94 -8.68 -10.18 8.31
C LEU A 94 -8.66 -9.89 6.82
N TYR A 95 -8.31 -8.66 6.44
CA TYR A 95 -7.92 -8.34 5.07
C TYR A 95 -6.42 -8.08 5.04
N THR A 96 -5.69 -8.80 4.18
CA THR A 96 -4.23 -8.77 4.19
C THR A 96 -3.60 -8.91 2.82
N PHE A 97 -2.35 -8.44 2.71
CA PHE A 97 -1.48 -8.65 1.56
C PHE A 97 -0.42 -9.69 1.94
N TYR A 98 -0.28 -10.70 1.12
CA TYR A 98 0.73 -11.73 1.30
C TYR A 98 1.50 -11.91 0.01
N GLU A 99 2.82 -11.74 0.07
CA GLU A 99 3.70 -11.65 -1.10
C GLU A 99 4.70 -12.83 -1.18
N LEU A 100 4.53 -13.85 -0.33
CA LEU A 100 5.41 -15.02 -0.27
C LEU A 100 4.66 -16.27 -0.77
N ASP A 101 5.42 -17.28 -1.18
CA ASP A 101 4.89 -18.56 -1.67
C ASP A 101 4.97 -19.69 -0.63
N SER A 102 5.67 -19.45 0.48
CA SER A 102 5.92 -20.45 1.52
C SER A 102 5.61 -19.89 2.91
N PRO A 103 4.34 -19.95 3.34
CA PRO A 103 3.96 -19.48 4.66
C PRO A 103 4.51 -20.40 5.75
N THR A 104 4.90 -19.77 6.86
CA THR A 104 5.31 -20.47 8.09
C THR A 104 4.11 -21.17 8.76
N VAL A 105 4.40 -22.07 9.68
CA VAL A 105 3.36 -22.75 10.46
C VAL A 105 2.56 -21.74 11.27
N GLU A 106 3.23 -20.73 11.83
CA GLU A 106 2.62 -19.65 12.60
C GLU A 106 1.64 -18.85 11.75
N GLU A 107 2.03 -18.45 10.53
CA GLU A 107 1.16 -17.72 9.59
C GLU A 107 -0.07 -18.54 9.20
N VAL A 108 0.10 -19.84 8.95
CA VAL A 108 -1.02 -20.75 8.68
C VAL A 108 -1.96 -20.83 9.87
N ASN A 109 -1.43 -20.91 11.10
CA ASN A 109 -2.24 -20.95 12.31
C ASN A 109 -2.98 -19.64 12.53
N ILE A 110 -2.34 -18.48 12.28
CA ILE A 110 -2.99 -17.16 12.35
C ILE A 110 -4.17 -17.09 11.38
N VAL A 111 -4.01 -17.59 10.15
CA VAL A 111 -5.12 -17.64 9.18
C VAL A 111 -6.25 -18.53 9.67
N LYS A 112 -5.95 -19.74 10.17
CA LYS A 112 -6.96 -20.69 10.64
C LYS A 112 -7.77 -20.20 11.84
N MET A 113 -7.19 -19.36 12.70
CA MET A 113 -7.89 -18.80 13.87
C MET A 113 -8.83 -17.64 13.53
N GLN A 114 -8.70 -17.01 12.34
CA GLN A 114 -9.61 -15.95 11.93
C GLN A 114 -11.00 -16.51 11.58
N LYS A 115 -12.03 -15.68 11.74
CA LYS A 115 -13.35 -16.03 11.23
C LYS A 115 -13.33 -16.22 9.72
N HIS A 116 -12.63 -15.34 9.02
CA HIS A 116 -12.35 -15.41 7.59
C HIS A 116 -11.17 -14.50 7.24
N VAL A 117 -10.39 -14.86 6.21
CA VAL A 117 -9.31 -14.04 5.69
C VAL A 117 -9.56 -13.71 4.22
N PHE A 118 -9.49 -12.42 3.91
CA PHE A 118 -9.55 -11.90 2.56
C PHE A 118 -8.13 -11.56 2.10
N PHE A 119 -7.66 -12.24 1.07
CA PHE A 119 -6.38 -11.92 0.41
C PHE A 119 -6.62 -11.02 -0.80
N SER A 120 -5.69 -10.10 -1.05
CA SER A 120 -5.76 -9.22 -2.23
C SER A 120 -5.42 -9.92 -3.55
N SER A 121 -4.83 -11.12 -3.51
CA SER A 121 -4.43 -11.88 -4.70
C SER A 121 -4.89 -13.34 -4.65
N THR A 122 -5.09 -13.92 -5.83
CA THR A 122 -5.45 -15.33 -6.01
C THR A 122 -4.31 -16.24 -5.56
N GLU A 123 -3.06 -15.88 -5.84
CA GLU A 123 -1.87 -16.63 -5.46
C GLU A 123 -1.78 -16.76 -3.94
N ALA A 124 -1.93 -15.66 -3.21
CA ALA A 124 -1.92 -15.67 -1.75
C ALA A 124 -3.02 -16.60 -1.20
N ALA A 125 -4.25 -16.46 -1.66
CA ALA A 125 -5.34 -17.33 -1.22
C ALA A 125 -5.07 -18.82 -1.53
N ASN A 126 -4.56 -19.13 -2.72
CA ASN A 126 -4.25 -20.51 -3.12
C ASN A 126 -3.11 -21.09 -2.29
N THR A 127 -2.08 -20.32 -1.97
CA THR A 127 -0.98 -20.71 -1.09
C THR A 127 -1.51 -21.19 0.26
N PHE A 128 -2.43 -20.46 0.88
CA PHE A 128 -3.02 -20.87 2.16
C PHE A 128 -4.04 -22.00 2.02
N LYS A 129 -4.80 -22.09 0.92
CA LYS A 129 -5.67 -23.25 0.63
C LYS A 129 -4.87 -24.54 0.54
N GLN A 130 -3.71 -24.53 -0.12
CA GLN A 130 -2.80 -25.67 -0.19
C GLN A 130 -2.26 -26.12 1.18
N LYS A 131 -2.21 -25.20 2.16
CA LYS A 131 -1.87 -25.49 3.57
C LYS A 131 -3.08 -25.89 4.43
N GLY A 132 -4.23 -26.14 3.79
CA GLY A 132 -5.45 -26.59 4.46
C GLY A 132 -6.26 -25.50 5.16
N CYS A 133 -6.11 -24.24 4.77
CA CYS A 133 -6.97 -23.14 5.22
C CYS A 133 -8.23 -23.11 4.36
N THR A 134 -9.41 -23.33 4.98
CA THR A 134 -10.72 -23.33 4.30
C THR A 134 -11.46 -22.00 4.42
N ASN A 135 -11.03 -21.13 5.35
CA ASN A 135 -11.65 -19.85 5.67
C ASN A 135 -10.99 -18.67 4.94
N VAL A 136 -10.66 -18.88 3.67
CA VAL A 136 -9.95 -17.86 2.84
C VAL A 136 -10.67 -17.60 1.53
N SER A 137 -10.69 -16.35 1.11
CA SER A 137 -11.19 -15.92 -0.20
C SER A 137 -10.35 -14.77 -0.77
N VAL A 138 -10.62 -14.41 -2.02
CA VAL A 138 -9.95 -13.32 -2.72
C VAL A 138 -10.89 -12.13 -2.80
N VAL A 139 -10.40 -10.97 -2.37
CA VAL A 139 -11.02 -9.67 -2.61
C VAL A 139 -9.91 -8.78 -3.15
N PRO A 140 -9.84 -8.54 -4.47
CA PRO A 140 -8.78 -7.70 -5.05
C PRO A 140 -8.89 -6.27 -4.57
N LEU A 141 -7.76 -5.56 -4.60
CA LEU A 141 -7.75 -4.12 -4.36
C LEU A 141 -8.59 -3.41 -5.42
N GLY A 142 -9.33 -2.41 -4.98
CA GLY A 142 -10.02 -1.49 -5.88
C GLY A 142 -9.07 -0.44 -6.46
N PHE A 143 -9.61 0.40 -7.31
CA PHE A 143 -8.89 1.56 -7.84
C PHE A 143 -9.17 2.78 -6.96
N ASP A 144 -8.10 3.50 -6.59
CA ASP A 144 -8.22 4.72 -5.79
C ASP A 144 -8.78 5.86 -6.66
N PRO A 145 -9.89 6.51 -6.27
CA PRO A 145 -10.50 7.59 -7.04
C PRO A 145 -9.64 8.86 -7.14
N ASP A 146 -8.56 8.96 -6.35
CA ASP A 146 -7.59 10.05 -6.45
C ASP A 146 -6.71 9.93 -7.70
N PHE A 147 -6.62 8.72 -8.30
CA PHE A 147 -5.91 8.49 -9.56
C PHE A 147 -6.87 8.66 -10.74
N LYS A 148 -6.57 9.62 -11.59
CA LYS A 148 -7.39 10.01 -12.74
C LYS A 148 -6.54 10.05 -13.99
N GLU A 149 -7.16 9.77 -15.12
CA GLU A 149 -6.55 10.06 -16.41
C GLU A 149 -6.42 11.58 -16.57
N LEU A 150 -5.21 12.04 -16.90
CA LEU A 150 -4.90 13.43 -17.15
C LEU A 150 -4.59 13.63 -18.64
N PRO A 151 -4.78 14.84 -19.19
CA PRO A 151 -4.32 15.16 -20.53
C PRO A 151 -2.83 14.89 -20.67
N LYS A 152 -2.44 14.14 -21.71
CA LYS A 152 -1.04 13.81 -21.99
C LYS A 152 -0.36 14.96 -22.71
N GLU A 153 0.68 15.52 -22.07
CA GLU A 153 1.57 16.51 -22.66
C GLU A 153 2.96 15.94 -22.92
N PHE A 154 3.03 14.66 -23.30
CA PHE A 154 4.31 14.04 -23.60
C PHE A 154 4.85 14.50 -24.94
N ASP A 155 6.16 14.73 -25.01
CA ASP A 155 6.88 14.80 -26.26
C ASP A 155 6.64 13.51 -27.07
N LYS A 156 6.05 13.64 -28.26
CA LYS A 156 5.68 12.51 -29.10
C LYS A 156 6.90 11.78 -29.68
N GLU A 157 8.06 12.40 -29.63
CA GLU A 157 9.31 11.83 -30.19
C GLU A 157 10.06 10.99 -29.18
N THR A 158 9.80 11.16 -27.87
CA THR A 158 10.48 10.45 -26.79
C THR A 158 9.59 9.39 -26.16
N ILE A 159 10.11 8.18 -25.98
CA ILE A 159 9.44 7.09 -25.27
C ILE A 159 9.85 7.16 -23.79
N HIS A 160 8.87 7.44 -22.93
CA HIS A 160 9.06 7.56 -21.49
C HIS A 160 8.79 6.24 -20.79
N PHE A 161 9.72 5.84 -19.92
CA PHE A 161 9.58 4.71 -19.01
C PHE A 161 9.51 5.24 -17.57
N GLY A 162 8.60 4.69 -16.77
CA GLY A 162 8.51 4.95 -15.33
C GLY A 162 8.95 3.73 -14.54
N LEU A 163 9.85 3.94 -13.57
CA LEU A 163 10.20 2.93 -12.56
C LEU A 163 9.79 3.46 -11.19
N ILE A 164 8.70 2.90 -10.64
CA ILE A 164 8.12 3.32 -9.37
C ILE A 164 8.22 2.17 -8.36
N GLY A 165 8.80 2.44 -7.20
CA GLY A 165 8.89 1.46 -6.12
C GLY A 165 10.05 1.72 -5.19
N LYS A 166 10.11 0.97 -4.07
CA LYS A 166 11.20 1.08 -3.12
C LYS A 166 12.50 0.52 -3.72
N PHE A 167 13.61 1.22 -3.53
CA PHE A 167 14.94 0.71 -3.92
C PHE A 167 15.32 -0.45 -2.99
N GLU A 168 15.05 -1.67 -3.41
CA GLU A 168 15.36 -2.88 -2.64
C GLU A 168 15.63 -4.08 -3.55
N ARG A 169 16.37 -5.08 -3.03
CA ARG A 169 16.78 -6.27 -3.78
C ARG A 169 15.57 -7.05 -4.33
N ARG A 170 14.52 -7.21 -3.55
CA ARG A 170 13.29 -7.93 -3.94
C ARG A 170 12.62 -7.34 -5.19
N LYS A 171 12.73 -6.02 -5.38
CA LYS A 171 12.16 -5.31 -6.55
C LYS A 171 13.10 -5.33 -7.77
N ASN A 172 14.28 -5.90 -7.66
CA ASN A 172 15.30 -5.92 -8.72
C ASN A 172 15.65 -4.54 -9.32
N THR A 173 15.45 -3.48 -8.55
CA THR A 173 15.58 -2.07 -8.99
C THR A 173 16.94 -1.81 -9.65
N GLN A 174 18.02 -2.21 -9.00
CA GLN A 174 19.39 -2.01 -9.54
C GLN A 174 19.60 -2.73 -10.87
N ALA A 175 19.21 -4.01 -10.94
CA ALA A 175 19.39 -4.82 -12.15
C ALA A 175 18.56 -4.26 -13.32
N LEU A 176 17.33 -3.80 -13.04
CA LEU A 176 16.47 -3.19 -14.04
C LEU A 176 17.08 -1.91 -14.61
N ILE A 177 17.59 -1.02 -13.74
CA ILE A 177 18.27 0.22 -14.17
C ILE A 177 19.47 -0.12 -15.05
N GLN A 178 20.33 -1.04 -14.63
CA GLN A 178 21.52 -1.44 -15.39
C GLN A 178 21.16 -2.03 -16.76
N LEU A 179 20.15 -2.91 -16.83
CA LEU A 179 19.67 -3.49 -18.09
C LEU A 179 19.09 -2.43 -19.02
N TRP A 180 18.33 -1.48 -18.46
CA TRP A 180 17.77 -0.39 -19.23
C TRP A 180 18.86 0.53 -19.79
N LEU A 181 19.84 0.91 -18.97
CA LEU A 181 20.98 1.73 -19.39
C LEU A 181 21.84 1.04 -20.45
N ASN A 182 22.10 -0.27 -20.31
CA ASN A 182 22.83 -1.05 -21.31
C ASN A 182 22.11 -1.06 -22.67
N LYS A 183 20.80 -1.01 -22.69
CA LYS A 183 20.01 -1.04 -23.91
C LYS A 183 19.74 0.33 -24.50
N TYR A 184 19.47 1.33 -23.68
CA TYR A 184 18.94 2.63 -24.10
C TYR A 184 19.78 3.81 -23.61
N GLY A 185 20.86 3.58 -22.86
CA GLY A 185 21.67 4.66 -22.26
C GLY A 185 22.15 5.66 -23.31
N ASN A 186 22.02 6.95 -22.98
CA ASN A 186 22.34 8.11 -23.83
C ASN A 186 21.63 8.17 -25.19
N ASN A 187 20.60 7.32 -25.42
CA ASN A 187 19.77 7.44 -26.62
C ASN A 187 18.61 8.43 -26.34
N PRO A 188 18.58 9.61 -26.98
CA PRO A 188 17.60 10.66 -26.69
C PRO A 188 16.14 10.26 -26.97
N LYS A 189 15.95 9.20 -27.75
CA LYS A 189 14.61 8.66 -28.03
C LYS A 189 13.95 7.99 -26.83
N TYR A 190 14.71 7.66 -25.78
CA TYR A 190 14.22 6.95 -24.61
C TYR A 190 14.59 7.70 -23.34
N GLN A 191 13.65 7.78 -22.39
CA GLN A 191 13.81 8.42 -21.11
C GLN A 191 13.37 7.47 -20.00
N LEU A 192 14.12 7.37 -18.90
CA LEU A 192 13.72 6.64 -17.69
C LEU A 192 13.59 7.60 -16.51
N SER A 193 12.40 7.65 -15.92
CA SER A 193 12.15 8.36 -14.67
C SER A 193 12.03 7.36 -13.52
N CYS A 194 12.89 7.49 -12.51
CA CYS A 194 12.99 6.59 -11.38
C CYS A 194 12.48 7.25 -10.10
N LEU A 195 11.33 6.81 -9.60
CA LEU A 195 10.82 7.11 -8.27
C LEU A 195 11.08 5.90 -7.36
N VAL A 196 12.32 5.77 -6.87
CA VAL A 196 12.82 4.54 -6.23
C VAL A 196 13.37 4.77 -4.82
N ASN A 197 12.85 5.75 -4.12
CA ASN A 197 13.29 6.09 -2.78
C ASN A 197 13.07 4.96 -1.78
N ASN A 198 13.98 4.81 -0.81
CA ASN A 198 13.86 3.86 0.29
C ASN A 198 14.07 4.59 1.62
N SER A 199 13.00 4.72 2.42
CA SER A 199 13.02 5.41 3.72
C SER A 199 13.88 4.72 4.80
N PHE A 200 14.32 3.48 4.56
CA PHE A 200 15.24 2.76 5.45
C PHE A 200 16.72 3.05 5.17
N LEU A 201 17.01 3.74 4.07
CA LEU A 201 18.36 4.17 3.71
C LEU A 201 18.53 5.66 4.04
N ASN A 202 19.68 6.02 4.58
CA ASN A 202 20.04 7.43 4.70
C ASN A 202 20.45 8.01 3.32
N GLN A 203 20.66 9.32 3.26
CA GLN A 203 20.97 10.01 2.01
C GLN A 203 22.24 9.47 1.33
N GLU A 204 23.29 9.19 2.11
CA GLU A 204 24.56 8.66 1.59
C GLU A 204 24.37 7.24 1.01
N GLN A 205 23.69 6.36 1.74
CA GLN A 205 23.38 5.02 1.29
C GLN A 205 22.52 5.03 0.02
N MET A 206 21.53 5.93 -0.05
CA MET A 206 20.71 6.06 -1.23
C MET A 206 21.51 6.56 -2.44
N GLN A 207 22.43 7.53 -2.24
CA GLN A 207 23.31 8.02 -3.29
C GLN A 207 24.26 6.92 -3.77
N GLN A 208 24.83 6.12 -2.88
CA GLN A 208 25.67 4.97 -3.23
C GLN A 208 24.89 3.94 -4.06
N ALA A 209 23.64 3.66 -3.69
CA ALA A 209 22.77 2.75 -4.44
C ALA A 209 22.48 3.27 -5.86
N VAL A 210 22.20 4.57 -6.00
CA VAL A 210 22.04 5.21 -7.31
C VAL A 210 23.31 5.14 -8.13
N ASN A 211 24.46 5.52 -7.58
CA ASN A 211 25.74 5.47 -8.27
C ASN A 211 26.08 4.05 -8.74
N SER A 212 25.88 3.05 -7.90
CA SER A 212 26.07 1.65 -8.27
C SER A 212 25.16 1.21 -9.41
N SER A 213 23.90 1.67 -9.40
CA SER A 213 22.92 1.35 -10.45
C SER A 213 23.27 1.97 -11.79
N THR A 214 23.86 3.17 -11.78
CA THR A 214 24.32 3.87 -12.99
C THR A 214 25.74 3.47 -13.40
N MET A 215 26.33 2.47 -12.74
CA MET A 215 27.70 2.00 -13.00
C MET A 215 28.74 3.14 -12.79
N ASN A 216 28.46 4.07 -11.89
CA ASN A 216 29.23 5.28 -11.62
C ASN A 216 29.42 6.20 -12.86
N ASN A 217 28.53 6.10 -13.86
CA ASN A 217 28.56 6.93 -15.05
C ASN A 217 27.43 7.97 -15.02
N HIS A 218 27.64 9.04 -15.79
CA HIS A 218 26.60 10.02 -16.06
C HIS A 218 25.80 9.61 -17.32
N TRP A 219 24.46 9.68 -17.21
CA TRP A 219 23.55 9.34 -18.29
C TRP A 219 22.55 10.48 -18.49
N ASN A 220 22.36 10.91 -19.72
CA ASN A 220 21.51 12.09 -20.02
C ASN A 220 20.02 11.78 -20.05
N ASN A 221 19.64 10.51 -20.07
CA ASN A 221 18.26 10.05 -20.27
C ASN A 221 17.72 9.20 -19.11
N ILE A 222 18.30 9.34 -17.93
CA ILE A 222 17.75 8.80 -16.68
C ILE A 222 17.60 9.91 -15.65
N ASN A 223 16.44 9.97 -15.00
CA ASN A 223 16.13 10.91 -13.92
C ASN A 223 15.79 10.16 -12.64
N PHE A 224 16.46 10.48 -11.54
CA PHE A 224 16.06 10.04 -10.21
C PHE A 224 15.23 11.15 -9.56
N LEU A 225 13.96 10.84 -9.33
CA LEU A 225 13.01 11.80 -8.80
C LEU A 225 13.07 11.83 -7.26
N PRO A 226 12.83 12.98 -6.64
CA PRO A 226 12.68 13.09 -5.19
C PRO A 226 11.43 12.31 -4.74
N PRO A 227 11.31 11.98 -3.43
CA PRO A 227 10.11 11.36 -2.89
C PRO A 227 8.89 12.23 -3.16
N LEU A 228 7.86 11.66 -3.75
CA LEU A 228 6.55 12.30 -3.89
C LEU A 228 5.77 12.15 -2.58
N LYS A 229 5.02 13.18 -2.21
CA LYS A 229 4.36 13.26 -0.91
C LYS A 229 2.88 12.92 -0.98
N THR A 230 2.25 13.12 -2.14
CA THR A 230 0.81 12.99 -2.32
C THR A 230 0.44 12.05 -3.44
N ASN A 231 -0.78 11.50 -3.37
CA ASN A 231 -1.34 10.68 -4.42
C ASN A 231 -1.50 11.46 -5.74
N GLU A 232 -1.78 12.77 -5.65
CA GLU A 232 -1.87 13.64 -6.81
C GLU A 232 -0.53 13.76 -7.54
N GLU A 233 0.58 13.98 -6.81
CA GLU A 233 1.93 14.01 -7.41
C GLU A 233 2.27 12.68 -8.09
N VAL A 234 1.90 11.54 -7.47
CA VAL A 234 2.08 10.21 -8.07
C VAL A 234 1.21 10.07 -9.31
N ASN A 235 -0.06 10.54 -9.27
CA ASN A 235 -0.95 10.49 -10.42
C ASN A 235 -0.42 11.31 -11.60
N ILE A 236 0.13 12.50 -11.33
CA ILE A 236 0.76 13.34 -12.37
C ILE A 236 1.95 12.60 -13.00
N LEU A 237 2.79 11.95 -12.20
CA LEU A 237 3.92 11.18 -12.72
C LEU A 237 3.48 9.99 -13.60
N MET A 238 2.32 9.39 -13.32
CA MET A 238 1.82 8.21 -14.05
C MET A 238 1.11 8.55 -15.36
N ASN A 239 0.74 9.82 -15.57
CA ASN A 239 0.05 10.30 -16.77
C ASN A 239 0.99 11.03 -17.74
#